data_c8c9dd0b9b3322d1c63b789751597bf5
#
_entry.id   c8c9dd0b9b3322d1c63b789751597bf5
#
_cell.length_a   1.000
_cell.length_b   1.000
_cell.length_c   1.000
_cell.angle_alpha   90.00
_cell.angle_beta   90.00
_cell.angle_gamma   90.00
#
_symmetry.space_group_name_H-M   'P 1'
#
loop_
_entity.id
_entity.type
_entity.pdbx_description
1 polymer ?
#
loop_
_entity_poly.entity_id
_entity_poly.type
_entity_poly.pdbx_seq_one_letter_code
_entity_poly.pdbx_strand_id
1 'polypeptide(L)'
;MTVSILVVDDETDVAELFRQRFRREVRQGTYAMHFAASGEQALEKLADGIEPTLIVILSDINMPGMDGLQLLTEIKKRRPELPVMMVTAYGDDERRRLAGEYGAAEFITKPVNFDLLKTQLRDLSDAAD
;
A
#
# COMPACT_ATOMS: atom_id res chain seq x y z
N MET A 1 9.89 2.24 -16.49
CA MET A 1 10.44 2.36 -15.11
C MET A 1 9.67 1.43 -14.19
N THR A 2 10.37 0.68 -13.36
CA THR A 2 9.74 -0.26 -12.42
C THR A 2 9.36 0.47 -11.14
N VAL A 3 8.14 0.24 -10.66
CA VAL A 3 7.65 0.83 -9.42
C VAL A 3 7.57 -0.27 -8.35
N SER A 4 8.10 0.00 -7.17
CA SER A 4 7.95 -0.90 -6.03
C SER A 4 6.60 -0.66 -5.37
N ILE A 5 5.87 -1.75 -5.11
CA ILE A 5 4.62 -1.71 -4.35
C ILE A 5 4.85 -2.44 -3.04
N LEU A 6 4.68 -1.74 -1.92
CA LEU A 6 4.77 -2.34 -0.59
C LEU A 6 3.36 -2.60 -0.08
N VAL A 7 2.99 -3.86 0.01
CA VAL A 7 1.68 -4.30 0.52
C VAL A 7 1.82 -4.62 2.00
N VAL A 8 1.04 -3.95 2.84
CA VAL A 8 1.07 -4.14 4.28
C VAL A 8 -0.26 -4.73 4.73
N ASP A 9 -0.25 -5.97 5.17
CA ASP A 9 -1.43 -6.70 5.62
C ASP A 9 -0.98 -7.84 6.53
N ASP A 10 -1.68 -8.05 7.65
CA ASP A 10 -1.33 -9.10 8.60
C ASP A 10 -1.82 -10.49 8.17
N GLU A 11 -2.66 -10.57 7.14
CA GLU A 11 -3.15 -11.84 6.61
C GLU A 11 -2.22 -12.35 5.50
N THR A 12 -1.59 -13.51 5.71
CA THR A 12 -0.65 -14.09 4.74
C THR A 12 -1.31 -14.46 3.41
N ASP A 13 -2.59 -14.82 3.44
CA ASP A 13 -3.35 -15.16 2.24
C ASP A 13 -3.47 -13.96 1.29
N VAL A 14 -3.52 -12.75 1.83
CA VAL A 14 -3.59 -11.52 1.04
C VAL A 14 -2.31 -11.35 0.23
N ALA A 15 -1.15 -11.57 0.84
CA ALA A 15 0.12 -11.49 0.14
C ALA A 15 0.17 -12.44 -1.05
N GLU A 16 -0.27 -13.68 -0.85
CA GLU A 16 -0.29 -14.68 -1.92
C GLU A 16 -1.24 -14.28 -3.04
N LEU A 17 -2.41 -13.76 -2.70
CA LEU A 17 -3.37 -13.27 -3.68
C LEU A 17 -2.79 -12.16 -4.53
N PHE A 18 -2.10 -11.21 -3.91
CA PHE A 18 -1.44 -10.11 -4.62
C PHE A 18 -0.35 -10.64 -5.56
N ARG A 19 0.46 -11.63 -5.12
CA ARG A 19 1.47 -12.22 -5.99
C ARG A 19 0.85 -12.82 -7.24
N GLN A 20 -0.27 -13.54 -7.09
CA GLN A 20 -0.96 -14.16 -8.22
C GLN A 20 -1.53 -13.12 -9.17
N ARG A 21 -2.20 -12.10 -8.62
CA ARG A 21 -2.90 -11.09 -9.43
C ARG A 21 -1.94 -10.13 -10.14
N PHE A 22 -0.74 -9.95 -9.63
CA PHE A 22 0.28 -9.07 -10.22
C PHE A 22 1.38 -9.84 -10.96
N ARG A 23 1.22 -11.13 -11.15
CA ARG A 23 2.25 -11.97 -11.79
C ARG A 23 2.69 -11.43 -13.14
N ARG A 24 1.75 -11.01 -13.98
CA ARG A 24 2.06 -10.48 -15.31
C ARG A 24 2.90 -9.20 -15.22
N GLU A 25 2.45 -8.29 -14.39
CA GLU A 25 3.12 -6.99 -14.23
C GLU A 25 4.52 -7.13 -13.66
N VAL A 26 4.71 -8.07 -12.73
CA VAL A 26 6.03 -8.36 -12.18
C VAL A 26 6.93 -8.96 -13.27
N ARG A 27 6.40 -9.91 -14.04
CA ARG A 27 7.16 -10.54 -15.14
C ARG A 27 7.57 -9.53 -16.19
N GLN A 28 6.72 -8.55 -16.48
CA GLN A 28 6.99 -7.50 -17.46
C GLN A 28 7.91 -6.39 -16.92
N GLY A 29 8.24 -6.43 -15.64
CA GLY A 29 9.06 -5.40 -15.01
C GLY A 29 8.31 -4.10 -14.70
N THR A 30 6.98 -4.11 -14.75
CA THR A 30 6.16 -2.93 -14.41
C THR A 30 6.19 -2.67 -12.92
N TYR A 31 6.03 -3.71 -12.11
CA TYR A 31 6.03 -3.62 -10.65
C TYR A 31 6.98 -4.61 -10.01
N ALA A 32 7.57 -4.19 -8.89
CA ALA A 32 8.28 -5.08 -7.96
C ALA A 32 7.47 -5.13 -6.68
N MET A 33 7.07 -6.34 -6.24
CA MET A 33 6.18 -6.51 -5.11
C MET A 33 6.97 -6.79 -3.83
N HIS A 34 6.61 -6.08 -2.77
CA HIS A 34 7.18 -6.25 -1.43
C HIS A 34 6.04 -6.41 -0.45
N PHE A 35 6.26 -7.16 0.61
CA PHE A 35 5.20 -7.46 1.59
C PHE A 35 5.70 -7.25 3.01
N ALA A 36 4.83 -6.71 3.85
CA ALA A 36 5.06 -6.58 5.27
C ALA A 36 3.83 -7.08 6.02
N ALA A 37 4.02 -7.82 7.09
CA ALA A 37 2.93 -8.41 7.86
C ALA A 37 2.45 -7.49 8.99
N SER A 38 3.10 -6.35 9.18
CA SER A 38 2.75 -5.38 10.21
C SER A 38 3.25 -3.99 9.84
N GLY A 39 2.73 -2.97 10.52
CA GLY A 39 3.22 -1.61 10.36
C GLY A 39 4.69 -1.47 10.73
N GLU A 40 5.11 -2.13 11.80
CA GLU A 40 6.50 -2.12 12.25
C GLU A 40 7.42 -2.70 11.18
N GLN A 41 7.05 -3.83 10.58
CA GLN A 41 7.83 -4.42 9.48
C GLN A 41 7.90 -3.49 8.28
N ALA A 42 6.79 -2.82 7.96
CA ALA A 42 6.76 -1.87 6.85
C ALA A 42 7.76 -0.74 7.07
N LEU A 43 7.80 -0.18 8.28
CA LEU A 43 8.73 0.89 8.61
C LEU A 43 10.18 0.41 8.56
N GLU A 44 10.46 -0.81 9.01
CA GLU A 44 11.79 -1.41 8.91
C GLU A 44 12.24 -1.55 7.47
N LYS A 45 11.35 -2.05 6.61
CA LYS A 45 11.67 -2.21 5.18
C LYS A 45 11.94 -0.86 4.51
N LEU A 46 11.17 0.16 4.85
CA LEU A 46 11.39 1.50 4.32
C LEU A 46 12.71 2.10 4.80
N ALA A 47 13.07 1.87 6.07
CA ALA A 47 14.33 2.35 6.63
C ALA A 47 15.55 1.64 6.02
N ASP A 48 15.43 0.34 5.77
CA ASP A 48 16.49 -0.46 5.16
C ASP A 48 16.66 -0.17 3.66
N GLY A 49 15.64 0.38 3.05
CA GLY A 49 15.62 0.69 1.62
C GLY A 49 14.89 -0.36 0.81
N ILE A 50 14.04 0.11 -0.09
CA ILE A 50 13.32 -0.76 -1.03
C ILE A 50 13.77 -0.38 -2.43
N GLU A 51 14.12 -1.38 -3.23
CA GLU A 51 14.52 -1.19 -4.62
C GLU A 51 13.54 -1.90 -5.55
N PRO A 52 13.11 -1.28 -6.64
CA PRO A 52 13.39 0.11 -7.04
C PRO A 52 12.81 1.15 -6.06
N THR A 53 13.39 2.35 -6.05
CA THR A 53 13.08 3.37 -5.04
C THR A 53 11.78 4.13 -5.24
N LEU A 54 11.16 4.01 -6.40
CA LEU A 54 9.85 4.64 -6.65
C LEU A 54 8.76 3.75 -6.04
N ILE A 55 8.25 4.15 -4.89
CA ILE A 55 7.46 3.29 -4.02
C ILE A 55 6.02 3.80 -3.89
N VAL A 56 5.05 2.89 -4.02
CA VAL A 56 3.66 3.12 -3.62
C VAL A 56 3.35 2.14 -2.48
N ILE A 57 2.75 2.66 -1.41
CA ILE A 57 2.41 1.84 -0.25
C ILE A 57 0.92 1.55 -0.25
N LEU A 58 0.56 0.28 -0.08
CA LEU A 58 -0.82 -0.17 0.00
C LEU A 58 -1.00 -0.86 1.34
N SER A 59 -1.79 -0.27 2.24
CA SER A 59 -1.93 -0.78 3.61
C SER A 59 -3.37 -1.03 3.99
N ASP A 60 -3.62 -2.15 4.64
CA ASP A 60 -4.88 -2.39 5.33
C ASP A 60 -4.98 -1.40 6.51
N ILE A 61 -6.18 -0.90 6.77
CA ILE A 61 -6.42 -0.03 7.92
C ILE A 61 -6.46 -0.84 9.22
N ASN A 62 -7.09 -2.02 9.18
CA ASN A 62 -7.33 -2.83 10.38
C ASN A 62 -6.24 -3.89 10.54
N MET A 63 -5.28 -3.63 11.42
CA MET A 63 -4.21 -4.57 11.76
C MET A 63 -3.98 -4.55 13.27
N PRO A 64 -3.60 -5.71 13.87
CA PRO A 64 -3.25 -5.71 15.29
C PRO A 64 -1.95 -4.93 15.54
N GLY A 65 -1.83 -4.37 16.75
CA GLY A 65 -0.69 -3.51 17.07
C GLY A 65 -0.81 -2.17 16.38
N MET A 66 0.20 -1.81 15.58
CA MET A 66 0.15 -0.59 14.77
C MET A 66 -0.86 -0.78 13.64
N ASP A 67 -1.96 -0.04 13.67
CA ASP A 67 -2.97 -0.10 12.61
C ASP A 67 -2.55 0.76 11.40
N GLY A 68 -3.37 0.72 10.34
CA GLY A 68 -3.05 1.44 9.11
C GLY A 68 -3.02 2.96 9.29
N LEU A 69 -3.84 3.51 10.17
CA LEU A 69 -3.84 4.95 10.45
C LEU A 69 -2.55 5.40 11.13
N GLN A 70 -2.08 4.61 12.10
CA GLN A 70 -0.80 4.88 12.78
C GLN A 70 0.35 4.77 11.81
N LEU A 71 0.34 3.74 10.96
CA LEU A 71 1.37 3.55 9.94
C LEU A 71 1.39 4.73 8.96
N LEU A 72 0.23 5.16 8.50
CA LEU A 72 0.11 6.31 7.60
C LEU A 72 0.74 7.56 8.23
N THR A 73 0.44 7.82 9.50
CA THR A 73 1.00 8.94 10.24
C THR A 73 2.53 8.86 10.28
N GLU A 74 3.08 7.70 10.59
CA GLU A 74 4.52 7.51 10.66
C GLU A 74 5.20 7.67 9.31
N ILE A 75 4.60 7.15 8.25
CA ILE A 75 5.14 7.31 6.89
C ILE A 75 5.16 8.77 6.49
N LYS A 76 4.08 9.51 6.78
CA LYS A 76 4.01 10.94 6.42
C LYS A 76 5.02 11.78 7.17
N LYS A 77 5.40 11.38 8.38
CA LYS A 77 6.47 12.06 9.13
C LYS A 77 7.85 11.80 8.52
N ARG A 78 8.12 10.56 8.09
CA ARG A 78 9.45 10.14 7.64
C ARG A 78 9.65 10.32 6.14
N ARG A 79 8.64 10.02 5.37
CA ARG A 79 8.69 10.03 3.90
C ARG A 79 7.39 10.62 3.35
N PRO A 80 7.17 11.95 3.51
CA PRO A 80 5.89 12.56 3.11
C PRO A 80 5.63 12.51 1.61
N GLU A 81 6.64 12.26 0.81
CA GLU A 81 6.50 12.17 -0.64
C GLU A 81 5.90 10.83 -1.10
N LEU A 82 5.90 9.80 -0.26
CA LEU A 82 5.42 8.49 -0.67
C LEU A 82 3.89 8.44 -0.66
N PRO A 83 3.25 8.05 -1.77
CA PRO A 83 1.80 7.88 -1.78
C PRO A 83 1.40 6.63 -1.00
N VAL A 84 0.40 6.77 -0.15
CA VAL A 84 -0.14 5.68 0.65
C VAL A 84 -1.59 5.47 0.27
N MET A 85 -1.90 4.28 -0.19
CA MET A 85 -3.26 3.86 -0.52
C MET A 85 -3.78 2.98 0.60
N MET A 86 -5.03 3.23 1.01
CA MET A 86 -5.63 2.49 2.13
C MET A 86 -6.65 1.48 1.62
N VAL A 87 -6.60 0.28 2.19
CA VAL A 87 -7.60 -0.76 1.93
C VAL A 87 -8.57 -0.77 3.11
N THR A 88 -9.85 -0.51 2.82
CA THR A 88 -10.87 -0.31 3.85
C THR A 88 -11.94 -1.40 3.79
N ALA A 89 -12.52 -1.73 4.95
CA ALA A 89 -13.67 -2.61 5.01
C ALA A 89 -14.96 -1.84 4.75
N TYR A 90 -15.98 -2.53 4.27
CA TYR A 90 -17.29 -1.95 4.09
C TYR A 90 -17.82 -1.48 5.47
N GLY A 91 -18.33 -0.25 5.51
CA GLY A 91 -18.84 0.31 6.75
C GLY A 91 -17.81 1.02 7.63
N ASP A 92 -16.57 1.09 7.20
CA ASP A 92 -15.48 1.69 7.97
C ASP A 92 -15.28 3.18 7.62
N ASP A 93 -16.40 3.91 7.59
CA ASP A 93 -16.43 5.29 7.07
C ASP A 93 -15.61 6.26 7.91
N GLU A 94 -15.64 6.11 9.25
CA GLU A 94 -14.91 7.01 10.15
C GLU A 94 -13.40 6.88 9.98
N ARG A 95 -12.91 5.64 9.89
CA ARG A 95 -11.48 5.42 9.69
C ARG A 95 -11.03 5.89 8.32
N ARG A 96 -11.88 5.69 7.31
CA ARG A 96 -11.60 6.19 5.97
C ARG A 96 -11.50 7.71 5.96
N ARG A 97 -12.39 8.38 6.68
CA ARG A 97 -12.37 9.84 6.81
C ARG A 97 -11.07 10.31 7.46
N LEU A 98 -10.68 9.66 8.56
CA LEU A 98 -9.42 9.99 9.25
C LEU A 98 -8.21 9.76 8.37
N ALA A 99 -8.19 8.67 7.61
CA ALA A 99 -7.09 8.39 6.69
C ALA A 99 -6.97 9.48 5.64
N GLY A 100 -8.09 9.98 5.13
CA GLY A 100 -8.09 11.11 4.19
C GLY A 100 -7.49 12.36 4.81
N GLU A 101 -7.86 12.66 6.05
CA GLU A 101 -7.31 13.81 6.79
C GLU A 101 -5.81 13.66 7.03
N TYR A 102 -5.34 12.42 7.26
CA TYR A 102 -3.93 12.15 7.52
C TYR A 102 -3.09 12.03 6.24
N GLY A 103 -3.70 12.20 5.08
CA GLY A 103 -2.97 12.29 3.84
C GLY A 103 -2.92 11.05 2.96
N ALA A 104 -3.86 10.12 3.14
CA ALA A 104 -3.97 8.97 2.23
C ALA A 104 -4.26 9.46 0.82
N ALA A 105 -3.56 8.89 -0.16
CA ALA A 105 -3.66 9.32 -1.55
C ALA A 105 -4.87 8.71 -2.25
N GLU A 106 -5.28 7.51 -1.85
CA GLU A 106 -6.36 6.79 -2.51
C GLU A 106 -6.93 5.72 -1.59
N PHE A 107 -8.12 5.23 -1.91
CA PHE A 107 -8.81 4.20 -1.13
C PHE A 107 -9.33 3.10 -2.04
N ILE A 108 -9.34 1.87 -1.54
CA ILE A 108 -10.05 0.77 -2.17
C ILE A 108 -10.78 -0.04 -1.10
N THR A 109 -12.04 -0.39 -1.36
CA THR A 109 -12.87 -1.12 -0.40
C THR A 109 -12.80 -2.62 -0.68
N LYS A 110 -12.71 -3.43 0.38
CA LYS A 110 -12.76 -4.89 0.26
C LYS A 110 -14.16 -5.36 -0.13
N PRO A 111 -14.29 -6.42 -0.95
CA PRO A 111 -13.22 -7.19 -1.58
C PRO A 111 -12.54 -6.40 -2.69
N VAL A 112 -11.23 -6.56 -2.81
CA VAL A 112 -10.43 -5.77 -3.74
C VAL A 112 -10.79 -6.08 -5.19
N ASN A 113 -11.16 -5.05 -5.93
CA ASN A 113 -11.29 -5.13 -7.40
C ASN A 113 -9.89 -4.84 -7.97
N PHE A 114 -9.23 -5.89 -8.46
CA PHE A 114 -7.84 -5.76 -8.90
C PHE A 114 -7.70 -4.92 -10.17
N ASP A 115 -8.69 -4.92 -11.05
CA ASP A 115 -8.64 -4.07 -12.24
C ASP A 115 -8.68 -2.60 -11.86
N LEU A 116 -9.56 -2.23 -10.94
CA LEU A 116 -9.63 -0.87 -10.41
C LEU A 116 -8.35 -0.51 -9.67
N LEU A 117 -7.85 -1.42 -8.84
CA LEU A 117 -6.61 -1.21 -8.09
C LEU A 117 -5.43 -0.93 -9.03
N LYS A 118 -5.31 -1.69 -10.10
CA LYS A 118 -4.22 -1.50 -11.08
C LYS A 118 -4.32 -0.14 -11.76
N THR A 119 -5.52 0.32 -12.06
CA THR A 119 -5.73 1.66 -12.61
C THR A 119 -5.31 2.74 -11.60
N GLN A 120 -5.72 2.61 -10.35
CA GLN A 120 -5.37 3.56 -9.29
C GLN A 120 -3.86 3.59 -9.04
N LEU A 121 -3.20 2.42 -9.02
CA LEU A 121 -1.75 2.33 -8.85
C LEU A 121 -1.00 2.99 -10.00
N ARG A 122 -1.49 2.81 -11.23
CA ARG A 122 -0.90 3.45 -12.40
C ARG A 122 -0.98 4.96 -12.28
N ASP A 123 -2.13 5.48 -11.88
CA ASP A 123 -2.34 6.92 -11.74
C ASP A 123 -1.41 7.52 -10.67
N LEU A 124 -1.26 6.83 -9.54
CA LEU A 124 -0.36 7.28 -8.49
C LEU A 124 1.10 7.22 -8.92
N SER A 125 1.49 6.17 -9.64
CA SER A 125 2.86 6.01 -10.15
C SER A 125 3.19 7.09 -11.17
N ASP A 126 2.28 7.39 -12.08
CA ASP A 126 2.47 8.43 -13.10
C ASP A 126 2.56 9.81 -12.45
N ALA A 127 1.76 10.07 -11.42
CA ALA A 127 1.80 11.34 -10.69
C ALA A 127 3.10 11.50 -9.89
N ALA A 128 3.68 10.40 -9.41
CA ALA A 128 4.93 10.41 -8.65
C ALA A 128 6.16 10.59 -9.56
N ASP A 129 5.98 10.28 -10.82
CA ASP A 129 7.03 10.36 -11.82
C ASP A 129 7.15 11.82 -12.32
#